data_5e6518443411d75676a21d50428bc66e
#
_entry.id   5e6518443411d75676a21d50428bc66e
#
_cell.length_a   1.000
_cell.length_b   1.000
_cell.length_c   1.000
_cell.angle_alpha   90.00
_cell.angle_beta   90.00
_cell.angle_gamma   90.00
#
_symmetry.space_group_name_H-M   'P 1'
#
loop_
_entity.id
_entity.type
_entity.pdbx_description
1 polymer ?
#
loop_
_entity_poly.entity_id
_entity_poly.type
_entity_poly.pdbx_seq_one_letter_code
_entity_poly.pdbx_strand_id
1 'polypeptide(L)'
;NIKTFNPKQIIDFFACAVCGRCSEVCPTDLTGKQLSPMFLINNLMDSATNNAISSNPNLNEGVINKNVTETEIWDCLTCGACVNECPVGIEHITPIIEMRRHLVMEKAKMPETAESTLLSLEQRGHPWRGTTYTRSDWHENLKVKTLSDNPNAEYLLWIGCTGALVERNQLVTKSIVNVLNYAKLDYA
;
A
#
# COMPACT_ATOMS: atom_id res chain seq x y z
N ASN A 1 19.60 9.69 -2.87
CA ASN A 1 20.25 10.98 -3.04
C ASN A 1 19.25 11.99 -3.60
N ILE A 2 19.28 13.24 -3.11
CA ILE A 2 18.37 14.31 -3.59
C ILE A 2 18.53 14.59 -5.10
N LYS A 3 19.73 14.38 -5.64
CA LYS A 3 20.04 14.57 -7.06
C LYS A 3 19.37 13.55 -8.01
N THR A 4 18.78 12.50 -7.49
CA THR A 4 18.09 11.49 -8.32
C THR A 4 16.62 11.85 -8.58
N PHE A 5 16.07 12.82 -7.83
CA PHE A 5 14.74 13.34 -8.11
C PHE A 5 14.74 14.19 -9.38
N ASN A 6 13.65 14.14 -10.13
CA ASN A 6 13.51 14.92 -11.35
C ASN A 6 13.31 16.42 -11.06
N PRO A 7 13.52 17.33 -12.03
CA PRO A 7 13.38 18.76 -11.79
C PRO A 7 12.01 19.18 -11.30
N LYS A 8 10.93 18.54 -11.72
CA LYS A 8 9.57 18.84 -11.27
C LYS A 8 9.42 18.52 -9.78
N GLN A 9 9.91 17.36 -9.33
CA GLN A 9 9.89 16.99 -7.91
C GLN A 9 10.68 18.00 -7.06
N ILE A 10 11.84 18.45 -7.52
CA ILE A 10 12.62 19.47 -6.82
C ILE A 10 11.84 20.78 -6.73
N ILE A 11 11.20 21.22 -7.80
CA ILE A 11 10.34 22.43 -7.79
C ILE A 11 9.18 22.26 -6.80
N ASP A 12 8.55 21.08 -6.77
CA ASP A 12 7.46 20.79 -5.83
C ASP A 12 7.91 20.94 -4.38
N PHE A 13 9.12 20.51 -4.02
CA PHE A 13 9.63 20.65 -2.66
C PHE A 13 9.74 22.11 -2.25
N PHE A 14 10.20 22.99 -3.16
CA PHE A 14 10.31 24.42 -2.90
C PHE A 14 8.98 25.20 -3.03
N ALA A 15 7.98 24.64 -3.70
CA ALA A 15 6.66 25.23 -3.84
C ALA A 15 5.80 25.09 -2.56
N CYS A 16 6.23 24.29 -1.58
CA CYS A 16 5.46 24.02 -0.38
C CYS A 16 5.28 25.29 0.47
N ALA A 17 4.03 25.71 0.65
CA ALA A 17 3.66 26.86 1.49
C ALA A 17 3.47 26.51 2.98
N VAL A 18 3.77 25.29 3.39
CA VAL A 18 3.67 24.79 4.79
C VAL A 18 2.26 25.03 5.39
N CYS A 19 1.22 24.96 4.58
CA CYS A 19 -0.15 25.29 5.01
C CYS A 19 -0.86 24.20 5.83
N GLY A 20 -0.33 22.97 5.88
CA GLY A 20 -0.84 21.87 6.70
C GLY A 20 -1.98 21.05 6.11
N ARG A 21 -2.70 21.51 5.08
CA ARG A 21 -3.89 20.85 4.52
C ARG A 21 -3.68 19.38 4.13
N CYS A 22 -2.52 19.06 3.56
CA CYS A 22 -2.19 17.70 3.18
C CYS A 22 -2.07 16.75 4.39
N SER A 23 -1.62 17.26 5.54
CA SER A 23 -1.54 16.51 6.80
C SER A 23 -2.91 16.31 7.43
N GLU A 24 -3.79 17.32 7.38
CA GLU A 24 -5.15 17.25 7.93
C GLU A 24 -6.02 16.17 7.28
N VAL A 25 -5.75 15.79 6.03
CA VAL A 25 -6.51 14.75 5.30
C VAL A 25 -5.77 13.43 5.18
N CYS A 26 -4.54 13.36 5.68
CA CYS A 26 -3.73 12.14 5.59
C CYS A 26 -4.21 11.09 6.59
N PRO A 27 -4.72 9.91 6.14
CA PRO A 27 -5.21 8.88 7.06
C PRO A 27 -4.10 8.34 7.97
N THR A 28 -2.86 8.40 7.54
CA THR A 28 -1.70 7.96 8.30
C THR A 28 -1.37 8.95 9.41
N ASP A 29 -1.33 10.24 9.12
CA ASP A 29 -1.11 11.32 10.10
C ASP A 29 -2.25 11.34 11.15
N LEU A 30 -3.51 11.27 10.70
CA LEU A 30 -4.70 11.23 11.55
C LEU A 30 -4.73 10.02 12.51
N THR A 31 -4.06 8.93 12.18
CA THR A 31 -3.95 7.74 13.06
C THR A 31 -2.73 7.77 13.97
N GLY A 32 -1.98 8.88 14.00
CA GLY A 32 -0.84 9.07 14.89
C GLY A 32 0.43 8.32 14.47
N LYS A 33 0.53 7.93 13.20
CA LYS A 33 1.75 7.35 12.64
C LYS A 33 2.78 8.44 12.30
N GLN A 34 4.01 8.03 11.95
CA GLN A 34 5.12 8.97 11.76
C GLN A 34 5.02 9.84 10.52
N LEU A 35 4.33 9.37 9.47
CA LEU A 35 4.24 10.13 8.22
C LEU A 35 3.32 11.35 8.36
N SER A 36 3.90 12.55 8.15
CA SER A 36 3.18 13.77 7.82
C SER A 36 3.59 14.23 6.42
N PRO A 37 2.65 14.32 5.44
CA PRO A 37 2.98 14.72 4.08
C PRO A 37 3.65 16.09 3.99
N MET A 38 3.24 17.05 4.83
CA MET A 38 3.84 18.36 4.90
C MET A 38 5.30 18.30 5.35
N PHE A 39 5.57 17.62 6.47
CA PHE A 39 6.94 17.51 6.98
C PHE A 39 7.84 16.70 6.04
N LEU A 40 7.31 15.68 5.39
CA LEU A 40 8.07 14.94 4.38
C LEU A 40 8.57 15.87 3.26
N ILE A 41 7.71 16.71 2.69
CA ILE A 41 8.11 17.65 1.64
C ILE A 41 9.13 18.69 2.16
N ASN A 42 8.93 19.21 3.37
CA ASN A 42 9.87 20.15 3.98
C ASN A 42 11.25 19.52 4.23
N ASN A 43 11.29 18.28 4.73
CA ASN A 43 12.53 17.56 4.95
C ASN A 43 13.27 17.30 3.62
N LEU A 44 12.54 17.07 2.52
CA LEU A 44 13.12 16.95 1.18
C LEU A 44 13.64 18.29 0.67
N MET A 45 12.94 19.39 0.91
CA MET A 45 13.38 20.76 0.60
C MET A 45 14.68 21.09 1.35
N ASP A 46 14.74 20.83 2.66
CA ASP A 46 15.93 21.05 3.47
C ASP A 46 17.11 20.23 2.98
N SER A 47 16.87 18.98 2.60
CA SER A 47 17.89 18.12 1.99
C SER A 47 18.40 18.69 0.66
N ALA A 48 17.50 19.23 -0.18
CA ALA A 48 17.88 19.86 -1.44
C ALA A 48 18.72 21.14 -1.21
N THR A 49 18.29 21.98 -0.28
CA THR A 49 18.99 23.21 0.10
C THR A 49 20.38 22.92 0.64
N ASN A 50 20.50 22.00 1.57
CA ASN A 50 21.80 21.62 2.16
C ASN A 50 22.76 21.03 1.13
N ASN A 51 22.25 20.27 0.17
CA ASN A 51 23.06 19.72 -0.94
C ASN A 51 23.49 20.81 -1.95
N ALA A 52 22.68 21.86 -2.15
CA ALA A 52 23.01 22.97 -3.04
C ALA A 52 24.08 23.89 -2.44
N ILE A 53 23.98 24.18 -1.14
CA ILE A 53 24.90 25.07 -0.43
C ILE A 53 26.25 24.42 -0.15
N SER A 54 26.28 23.10 0.06
CA SER A 54 27.50 22.39 0.41
C SER A 54 28.35 22.13 -0.83
N SER A 55 29.51 22.76 -0.88
CA SER A 55 30.54 22.50 -1.88
C SER A 55 31.28 21.16 -1.68
N ASN A 56 30.85 20.35 -0.73
CA ASN A 56 31.51 19.08 -0.41
C ASN A 56 31.05 17.96 -1.34
N PRO A 57 31.91 17.42 -2.23
CA PRO A 57 31.57 16.34 -3.15
C PRO A 57 31.18 15.01 -2.45
N ASN A 58 31.50 14.86 -1.16
CA ASN A 58 31.18 13.68 -0.35
C ASN A 58 29.78 13.71 0.26
N LEU A 59 28.99 14.78 0.07
CA LEU A 59 27.59 14.85 0.49
C LEU A 59 26.64 14.06 -0.44
N ASN A 60 27.09 12.93 -0.94
CA ASN A 60 26.22 11.90 -1.56
C ASN A 60 25.44 11.10 -0.52
N GLU A 61 25.23 11.67 0.67
CA GLU A 61 24.44 11.04 1.70
C GLU A 61 22.98 10.91 1.24
N GLY A 62 22.43 9.72 1.43
CA GLY A 62 21.04 9.45 1.09
C GLY A 62 20.08 10.31 1.91
N VAL A 63 18.96 10.69 1.34
CA VAL A 63 17.89 11.40 2.03
C VAL A 63 17.24 10.51 3.10
N ILE A 64 17.15 9.21 2.81
CA ILE A 64 16.54 8.20 3.68
C ILE A 64 17.44 7.96 4.91
N ASN A 65 16.83 7.88 6.07
CA ASN A 65 17.43 7.76 7.40
C ASN A 65 18.28 8.97 7.87
N LYS A 66 18.26 10.06 7.08
CA LYS A 66 18.83 11.34 7.50
C LYS A 66 17.72 12.38 7.68
N ASN A 67 16.93 12.63 6.65
CA ASN A 67 15.87 13.61 6.62
C ASN A 67 14.47 12.97 6.64
N VAL A 68 14.34 11.77 6.05
CA VAL A 68 13.10 11.01 5.99
C VAL A 68 13.37 9.58 6.45
N THR A 69 12.59 9.06 7.38
CA THR A 69 12.75 7.70 7.90
C THR A 69 12.15 6.64 6.96
N GLU A 70 12.65 5.41 7.01
CA GLU A 70 12.06 4.29 6.29
C GLU A 70 10.60 4.06 6.71
N THR A 71 10.28 4.27 7.99
CA THR A 71 8.91 4.14 8.52
C THR A 71 7.96 5.14 7.87
N GLU A 72 8.32 6.42 7.77
CA GLU A 72 7.51 7.44 7.09
C GLU A 72 7.24 7.04 5.63
N ILE A 73 8.25 6.53 4.92
CA ILE A 73 8.12 6.10 3.53
C ILE A 73 7.12 4.95 3.39
N TRP A 74 7.15 3.97 4.30
CA TRP A 74 6.30 2.79 4.25
C TRP A 74 4.91 3.00 4.85
N ASP A 75 4.74 3.97 5.73
CA ASP A 75 3.43 4.33 6.30
C ASP A 75 2.47 4.95 5.26
N CYS A 76 2.97 5.47 4.14
CA CYS A 76 2.13 6.05 3.09
C CYS A 76 1.21 5.01 2.44
N LEU A 77 -0.10 5.27 2.43
CA LEU A 77 -1.11 4.43 1.77
C LEU A 77 -1.26 4.70 0.26
N THR A 78 -0.52 5.67 -0.30
CA THR A 78 -0.63 6.09 -1.70
C THR A 78 -2.06 6.46 -2.14
N CYS A 79 -2.89 6.93 -1.21
CA CYS A 79 -4.31 7.20 -1.45
C CYS A 79 -4.61 8.49 -2.25
N GLY A 80 -3.65 9.41 -2.39
CA GLY A 80 -3.79 10.65 -3.15
C GLY A 80 -4.46 11.82 -2.43
N ALA A 81 -4.98 11.65 -1.22
CA ALA A 81 -5.67 12.72 -0.49
C ALA A 81 -4.82 13.99 -0.34
N CYS A 82 -3.53 13.84 0.02
CA CYS A 82 -2.61 14.97 0.14
C CYS A 82 -2.37 15.72 -1.19
N VAL A 83 -2.36 15.00 -2.30
CA VAL A 83 -2.20 15.59 -3.65
C VAL A 83 -3.45 16.40 -4.02
N ASN A 84 -4.64 15.83 -3.75
CA ASN A 84 -5.92 16.47 -4.06
C ASN A 84 -6.13 17.78 -3.27
N GLU A 85 -5.71 17.80 -2.00
CA GLU A 85 -5.88 18.97 -1.12
C GLU A 85 -4.78 20.03 -1.28
N CYS A 86 -3.73 19.75 -2.03
CA CYS A 86 -2.61 20.69 -2.16
C CYS A 86 -2.97 21.89 -3.05
N PRO A 87 -3.04 23.14 -2.52
CA PRO A 87 -3.43 24.31 -3.30
C PRO A 87 -2.41 24.71 -4.36
N VAL A 88 -1.17 24.22 -4.25
CA VAL A 88 -0.08 24.49 -5.21
C VAL A 88 0.27 23.26 -6.05
N GLY A 89 -0.51 22.18 -5.97
CA GLY A 89 -0.40 21.03 -6.86
C GLY A 89 0.82 20.13 -6.66
N ILE A 90 1.34 20.03 -5.42
CA ILE A 90 2.49 19.18 -5.10
C ILE A 90 2.10 17.69 -5.21
N GLU A 91 2.93 16.91 -5.88
CA GLU A 91 2.78 15.46 -6.03
C GLU A 91 3.54 14.71 -4.93
N HIS A 92 2.97 14.66 -3.71
CA HIS A 92 3.60 14.03 -2.52
C HIS A 92 3.92 12.54 -2.71
N ILE A 93 3.11 11.82 -3.48
CA ILE A 93 3.25 10.36 -3.64
C ILE A 93 4.45 9.99 -4.49
N THR A 94 4.74 10.77 -5.53
CA THR A 94 5.81 10.45 -6.50
C THR A 94 7.18 10.30 -5.83
N PRO A 95 7.66 11.24 -5.00
CA PRO A 95 8.93 11.06 -4.29
C PRO A 95 8.92 9.88 -3.32
N ILE A 96 7.77 9.56 -2.68
CA ILE A 96 7.66 8.38 -1.81
C ILE A 96 7.86 7.09 -2.63
N ILE A 97 7.25 6.98 -3.79
CA ILE A 97 7.42 5.82 -4.68
C ILE A 97 8.89 5.69 -5.14
N GLU A 98 9.55 6.80 -5.49
CA GLU A 98 10.97 6.77 -5.85
C GLU A 98 11.86 6.30 -4.69
N MET A 99 11.58 6.75 -3.46
CA MET A 99 12.31 6.31 -2.28
C MET A 99 12.07 4.82 -1.98
N ARG A 100 10.81 4.33 -2.12
CA ARG A 100 10.51 2.88 -2.01
C ARG A 100 11.23 2.07 -3.07
N ARG A 101 11.24 2.54 -4.31
CA ARG A 101 11.96 1.90 -5.42
C ARG A 101 13.45 1.77 -5.09
N HIS A 102 14.08 2.83 -4.60
CA HIS A 102 15.47 2.78 -4.17
C HIS A 102 15.70 1.76 -3.04
N LEU A 103 14.83 1.73 -2.01
CA LEU A 103 14.95 0.77 -0.92
C LEU A 103 14.85 -0.68 -1.41
N VAL A 104 13.88 -0.98 -2.26
CA VAL A 104 13.65 -2.35 -2.75
C VAL A 104 14.69 -2.77 -3.79
N MET A 105 14.91 -1.94 -4.82
CA MET A 105 15.71 -2.32 -5.99
C MET A 105 17.21 -2.21 -5.78
N GLU A 106 17.66 -1.24 -4.95
CA GLU A 106 19.10 -1.01 -4.74
C GLU A 106 19.59 -1.48 -3.37
N LYS A 107 18.74 -1.44 -2.35
CA LYS A 107 19.10 -1.82 -0.97
C LYS A 107 18.56 -3.18 -0.55
N ALA A 108 17.70 -3.81 -1.38
CA ALA A 108 17.00 -5.05 -1.06
C ALA A 108 16.28 -4.99 0.30
N LYS A 109 15.69 -3.84 0.61
CA LYS A 109 15.01 -3.57 1.88
C LYS A 109 13.53 -3.30 1.66
N MET A 110 12.69 -4.04 2.36
CA MET A 110 11.25 -3.79 2.49
C MET A 110 10.78 -4.22 3.89
N PRO A 111 9.57 -3.82 4.34
CA PRO A 111 9.01 -4.31 5.59
C PRO A 111 8.90 -5.84 5.59
N GLU A 112 9.26 -6.49 6.69
CA GLU A 112 9.21 -7.96 6.83
C GLU A 112 7.84 -8.55 6.51
N THR A 113 6.77 -7.84 6.88
CA THR A 113 5.39 -8.24 6.55
C THR A 113 5.12 -8.25 5.05
N ALA A 114 5.65 -7.29 4.30
CA ALA A 114 5.53 -7.23 2.84
C ALA A 114 6.35 -8.34 2.18
N GLU A 115 7.61 -8.52 2.59
CA GLU A 115 8.48 -9.60 2.10
C GLU A 115 7.83 -10.96 2.30
N SER A 116 7.33 -11.19 3.51
CA SER A 116 6.67 -12.46 3.85
C SER A 116 5.40 -12.72 3.05
N THR A 117 4.65 -11.67 2.76
CA THR A 117 3.43 -11.75 1.94
C THR A 117 3.77 -12.07 0.48
N LEU A 118 4.78 -11.40 -0.08
CA LEU A 118 5.24 -11.64 -1.46
C LEU A 118 5.75 -13.07 -1.62
N LEU A 119 6.55 -13.55 -0.67
CA LEU A 119 7.05 -14.93 -0.67
C LEU A 119 5.91 -15.96 -0.59
N SER A 120 4.88 -15.68 0.24
CA SER A 120 3.70 -16.55 0.33
C SER A 120 2.88 -16.55 -0.96
N LEU A 121 2.76 -15.39 -1.62
CA LEU A 121 2.10 -15.28 -2.93
C LEU A 121 2.84 -16.06 -4.01
N GLU A 122 4.16 -15.96 -4.04
CA GLU A 122 5.00 -16.70 -5.00
C GLU A 122 4.89 -18.21 -4.82
N GLN A 123 4.98 -18.69 -3.57
CA GLN A 123 5.01 -20.11 -3.26
C GLN A 123 3.64 -20.79 -3.25
N ARG A 124 2.58 -20.07 -2.89
CA ARG A 124 1.26 -20.62 -2.57
C ARG A 124 0.10 -19.98 -3.34
N GLY A 125 0.34 -18.88 -4.04
CA GLY A 125 -0.70 -18.12 -4.73
C GLY A 125 -1.67 -17.36 -3.81
N HIS A 126 -1.34 -17.22 -2.50
CA HIS A 126 -2.15 -16.46 -1.54
C HIS A 126 -1.27 -15.84 -0.43
N PRO A 127 -1.72 -14.72 0.21
CA PRO A 127 -0.89 -13.98 1.16
C PRO A 127 -0.77 -14.62 2.56
N TRP A 128 -1.57 -15.62 2.88
CA TRP A 128 -1.68 -16.17 4.23
C TRP A 128 -0.62 -17.24 4.50
N ARG A 129 0.21 -17.00 5.53
CA ARG A 129 1.15 -17.98 6.06
C ARG A 129 0.46 -18.91 7.05
N GLY A 130 0.91 -20.17 7.11
CA GLY A 130 0.51 -21.13 8.15
C GLY A 130 -0.88 -21.72 8.00
N THR A 131 -1.65 -21.34 6.98
CA THR A 131 -2.92 -22.02 6.70
C THR A 131 -2.66 -23.39 6.08
N THR A 132 -3.41 -24.38 6.54
CA THR A 132 -3.47 -25.74 5.96
C THR A 132 -4.63 -25.89 5.00
N TYR A 133 -5.55 -24.91 4.95
CA TYR A 133 -6.72 -24.94 4.07
C TYR A 133 -6.34 -24.65 2.62
N THR A 134 -7.02 -25.36 1.72
CA THR A 134 -7.03 -25.04 0.28
C THR A 134 -8.15 -24.07 -0.05
N ARG A 135 -8.16 -23.53 -1.27
CA ARG A 135 -9.21 -22.60 -1.72
C ARG A 135 -10.60 -23.22 -1.79
N SER A 136 -10.69 -24.54 -1.84
CA SER A 136 -11.94 -25.29 -2.00
C SER A 136 -12.47 -25.93 -0.71
N ASP A 137 -11.67 -26.10 0.32
CA ASP A 137 -12.06 -26.81 1.55
C ASP A 137 -13.28 -26.20 2.25
N TRP A 138 -13.47 -24.88 2.14
CA TRP A 138 -14.57 -24.16 2.76
C TRP A 138 -15.95 -24.64 2.29
N HIS A 139 -16.08 -25.20 1.07
CA HIS A 139 -17.37 -25.60 0.50
C HIS A 139 -17.59 -27.11 0.36
N GLU A 140 -16.69 -27.96 0.84
CA GLU A 140 -16.75 -29.43 0.67
C GLU A 140 -18.11 -30.05 1.03
N ASN A 141 -18.82 -29.49 2.01
CA ASN A 141 -20.10 -29.99 2.50
C ASN A 141 -21.29 -29.09 2.09
N LEU A 142 -21.09 -28.19 1.13
CA LEU A 142 -22.10 -27.24 0.69
C LEU A 142 -22.49 -27.52 -0.77
N LYS A 143 -23.77 -27.31 -1.08
CA LYS A 143 -24.26 -27.36 -2.48
C LYS A 143 -23.90 -26.03 -3.18
N VAL A 144 -22.66 -25.90 -3.58
CA VAL A 144 -22.14 -24.76 -4.33
C VAL A 144 -21.74 -25.24 -5.71
N LYS A 145 -22.17 -24.53 -6.74
CA LYS A 145 -21.71 -24.75 -8.12
C LYS A 145 -20.58 -23.78 -8.41
N THR A 146 -19.56 -24.25 -9.09
CA THR A 146 -18.53 -23.35 -9.62
C THR A 146 -19.03 -22.70 -10.92
N LEU A 147 -18.36 -21.62 -11.35
CA LEU A 147 -18.66 -20.98 -12.62
C LEU A 147 -18.50 -21.96 -13.81
N SER A 148 -17.63 -22.96 -13.68
CA SER A 148 -17.49 -24.02 -14.68
C SER A 148 -18.73 -24.95 -14.75
N ASP A 149 -19.40 -25.16 -13.60
CA ASP A 149 -20.59 -26.00 -13.53
C ASP A 149 -21.87 -25.23 -13.91
N ASN A 150 -21.87 -23.92 -13.72
CA ASN A 150 -22.98 -23.02 -14.04
C ASN A 150 -22.48 -21.72 -14.70
N PRO A 151 -22.07 -21.78 -15.98
CA PRO A 151 -21.48 -20.62 -16.67
C PRO A 151 -22.48 -19.49 -16.94
N ASN A 152 -23.79 -19.75 -16.83
CA ASN A 152 -24.86 -18.78 -17.06
C ASN A 152 -25.51 -18.30 -15.74
N ALA A 153 -24.85 -18.48 -14.60
CA ALA A 153 -25.35 -18.01 -13.31
C ALA A 153 -25.68 -16.51 -13.35
N GLU A 154 -26.79 -16.14 -12.74
CA GLU A 154 -27.22 -14.73 -12.66
C GLU A 154 -26.27 -13.91 -11.75
N TYR A 155 -25.73 -14.53 -10.72
CA TYR A 155 -24.84 -13.89 -9.74
C TYR A 155 -23.51 -14.64 -9.63
N LEU A 156 -22.41 -13.88 -9.51
CA LEU A 156 -21.09 -14.43 -9.19
C LEU A 156 -20.78 -14.20 -7.70
N LEU A 157 -20.61 -15.30 -6.95
CA LEU A 157 -20.11 -15.25 -5.57
C LEU A 157 -18.59 -15.34 -5.55
N TRP A 158 -17.91 -14.19 -5.49
CA TRP A 158 -16.47 -14.14 -5.43
C TRP A 158 -15.95 -14.32 -4.00
N ILE A 159 -15.43 -15.52 -3.70
CA ILE A 159 -14.78 -15.80 -2.43
C ILE A 159 -13.29 -15.52 -2.53
N GLY A 160 -12.84 -14.43 -1.89
CA GLY A 160 -11.42 -14.08 -1.83
C GLY A 160 -10.62 -14.99 -0.90
N CYS A 161 -9.28 -14.78 -0.88
CA CYS A 161 -8.37 -15.56 -0.05
C CYS A 161 -8.79 -15.58 1.45
N THR A 162 -9.26 -14.46 1.98
CA THR A 162 -9.69 -14.37 3.39
C THR A 162 -10.89 -15.25 3.68
N GLY A 163 -11.91 -15.23 2.82
CA GLY A 163 -13.11 -16.05 2.98
C GLY A 163 -12.86 -17.54 2.84
N ALA A 164 -11.88 -17.92 2.03
CA ALA A 164 -11.55 -19.33 1.77
C ALA A 164 -10.54 -19.92 2.74
N LEU A 165 -9.57 -19.11 3.25
CA LEU A 165 -8.37 -19.62 3.93
C LEU A 165 -8.28 -19.25 5.41
N VAL A 166 -9.15 -18.34 5.92
CA VAL A 166 -9.17 -17.96 7.33
C VAL A 166 -10.38 -18.60 8.00
N GLU A 167 -10.16 -19.46 8.99
CA GLU A 167 -11.17 -20.28 9.64
C GLU A 167 -12.44 -19.50 10.07
N ARG A 168 -12.27 -18.38 10.76
CA ARG A 168 -13.40 -17.52 11.15
C ARG A 168 -14.20 -17.03 9.95
N ASN A 169 -13.51 -16.66 8.88
CA ASN A 169 -14.16 -16.11 7.69
C ASN A 169 -14.80 -17.19 6.82
N GLN A 170 -14.32 -18.43 6.88
CA GLN A 170 -15.01 -19.56 6.28
C GLN A 170 -16.41 -19.75 6.87
N LEU A 171 -16.59 -19.54 8.18
CA LEU A 171 -17.92 -19.60 8.81
C LEU A 171 -18.86 -18.53 8.25
N VAL A 172 -18.35 -17.31 8.03
CA VAL A 172 -19.11 -16.23 7.40
C VAL A 172 -19.46 -16.60 5.96
N THR A 173 -18.51 -17.09 5.19
CA THR A 173 -18.71 -17.53 3.79
C THR A 173 -19.78 -18.63 3.71
N LYS A 174 -19.70 -19.65 4.56
CA LYS A 174 -20.70 -20.71 4.66
C LYS A 174 -22.10 -20.18 5.00
N SER A 175 -22.17 -19.20 5.90
CA SER A 175 -23.46 -18.55 6.26
C SER A 175 -24.05 -17.77 5.08
N ILE A 176 -23.22 -17.04 4.33
CA ILE A 176 -23.67 -16.33 3.12
C ILE A 176 -24.24 -17.34 2.11
N VAL A 177 -23.54 -18.44 1.85
CA VAL A 177 -24.02 -19.50 0.94
C VAL A 177 -25.36 -20.07 1.39
N ASN A 178 -25.53 -20.33 2.69
CA ASN A 178 -26.80 -20.83 3.22
C ASN A 178 -27.95 -19.83 3.00
N VAL A 179 -27.70 -18.53 3.15
CA VAL A 179 -28.69 -17.47 2.86
C VAL A 179 -29.05 -17.44 1.37
N LEU A 180 -28.04 -17.50 0.48
CA LEU A 180 -28.26 -17.52 -0.98
C LEU A 180 -29.06 -18.74 -1.41
N ASN A 181 -28.75 -19.92 -0.84
CA ASN A 181 -29.49 -21.16 -1.09
C ASN A 181 -30.94 -21.07 -0.56
N TYR A 182 -31.15 -20.49 0.60
CA TYR A 182 -32.49 -20.27 1.16
C TYR A 182 -33.32 -19.33 0.29
N ALA A 183 -32.69 -18.27 -0.22
CA ALA A 183 -33.30 -17.29 -1.15
C ALA A 183 -33.51 -17.87 -2.55
N LYS A 184 -33.01 -19.09 -2.84
CA LYS A 184 -33.08 -19.76 -4.15
C LYS A 184 -32.49 -18.91 -5.30
N LEU A 185 -31.44 -18.18 -5.01
CA LEU A 185 -30.74 -17.40 -6.03
C LEU A 185 -29.90 -18.32 -6.93
N ASP A 186 -29.85 -17.98 -8.21
CA ASP A 186 -28.98 -18.66 -9.18
C ASP A 186 -27.58 -18.01 -9.16
N TYR A 187 -26.63 -18.65 -8.50
CA TYR A 187 -25.27 -18.16 -8.35
C TYR A 187 -24.23 -19.27 -8.58
N ALA A 188 -23.01 -18.84 -8.88
CA ALA A 188 -21.83 -19.71 -9.02
C ALA A 188 -20.61 -19.08 -8.33
#